data_a99dd21a4428f76174069549ba5f1aa5
#
_entry.id   a99dd21a4428f76174069549ba5f1aa5
#
_cell.length_a   1.000
_cell.length_b   1.000
_cell.length_c   1.000
_cell.angle_alpha   90.00
_cell.angle_beta   90.00
_cell.angle_gamma   90.00
#
_symmetry.space_group_name_H-M   'P 1'
#
loop_
_entity.id
_entity.type
_entity.pdbx_description
1 polymer ?
#
loop_
_entity_poly.entity_id
_entity_poly.type
_entity_poly.pdbx_seq_one_letter_code
_entity_poly.pdbx_strand_id
1 'polypeptide(L)'
;MQKKQQLRDGSREEDIMNRIDRLYMEMIHYYQGDPKHIQHFVKVHDLSRLIGQSEGLDEDTMYVLEAAALVHDIGIKVGMEKYGRSDGKTQEAEGPAAAREMLTALGFQERVIRRVEYLVGHHHTYKDIDGLDYQILVEADFLVNYFEDGLDKEHIKKSVEKIFKTETGKKIVKDMFFPETFQKSETWAQDALQDLEDFIEEQGIYIRQ
;
A
#
# COMPACT_ATOMS: atom_id res chain seq x y z
N MET A 1 39.19 -8.56 -6.15
CA MET A 1 38.08 -7.85 -6.81
C MET A 1 36.72 -8.15 -6.18
N GLN A 2 36.39 -9.40 -5.85
CA GLN A 2 35.11 -9.79 -5.23
C GLN A 2 34.78 -9.12 -3.86
N LYS A 3 35.76 -8.93 -2.97
CA LYS A 3 35.54 -8.25 -1.67
C LYS A 3 35.15 -6.76 -1.77
N LYS A 4 35.56 -6.05 -2.84
CA LYS A 4 35.17 -4.64 -3.07
C LYS A 4 33.77 -4.52 -3.68
N GLN A 5 33.27 -5.56 -4.35
CA GLN A 5 31.92 -5.64 -4.91
C GLN A 5 30.91 -5.88 -3.78
N GLN A 6 31.20 -6.81 -2.88
CA GLN A 6 30.34 -7.17 -1.74
C GLN A 6 30.18 -6.02 -0.72
N LEU A 7 31.23 -5.19 -0.50
CA LEU A 7 31.15 -3.98 0.35
C LEU A 7 30.36 -2.83 -0.30
N ARG A 8 30.28 -2.81 -1.63
CA ARG A 8 29.45 -1.82 -2.35
C ARG A 8 27.99 -2.21 -2.39
N ASP A 9 27.66 -3.51 -2.42
CA ASP A 9 26.29 -4.01 -2.39
C ASP A 9 25.67 -3.80 -1.00
N GLY A 10 26.32 -4.21 0.09
CA GLY A 10 25.77 -4.03 1.44
C GLY A 10 25.53 -2.58 1.83
N SER A 11 26.44 -1.64 1.42
CA SER A 11 26.23 -0.21 1.68
C SER A 11 25.11 0.39 0.83
N ARG A 12 24.81 -0.20 -0.34
CA ARG A 12 23.70 0.23 -1.21
C ARG A 12 22.34 -0.22 -0.66
N GLU A 13 22.25 -1.43 -0.13
CA GLU A 13 21.00 -1.96 0.49
C GLU A 13 20.65 -1.18 1.76
N GLU A 14 21.60 -0.93 2.66
CA GLU A 14 21.39 -0.14 3.88
C GLU A 14 20.98 1.31 3.57
N ASP A 15 21.56 1.93 2.52
CA ASP A 15 21.23 3.31 2.13
C ASP A 15 19.84 3.40 1.44
N ILE A 16 19.41 2.36 0.73
CA ILE A 16 18.08 2.25 0.11
C ILE A 16 16.99 2.15 1.19
N MET A 17 17.08 1.21 2.11
CA MET A 17 16.15 1.04 3.22
C MET A 17 16.03 2.32 4.07
N ASN A 18 17.16 2.98 4.37
CA ASN A 18 17.17 4.24 5.12
C ASN A 18 16.43 5.38 4.39
N ARG A 19 16.41 5.42 3.06
CA ARG A 19 15.66 6.47 2.32
C ARG A 19 14.17 6.23 2.30
N ILE A 20 13.71 5.00 2.16
CA ILE A 20 12.27 4.67 2.23
C ILE A 20 11.75 4.98 3.64
N ASP A 21 12.46 4.57 4.69
CA ASP A 21 12.07 4.87 6.07
C ASP A 21 12.01 6.39 6.32
N ARG A 22 12.97 7.14 5.80
CA ARG A 22 12.94 8.62 5.89
C ARG A 22 11.76 9.23 5.14
N LEU A 23 11.48 8.74 3.92
CA LEU A 23 10.32 9.18 3.16
C LEU A 23 9.01 8.91 3.91
N TYR A 24 8.92 7.73 4.53
CA TYR A 24 7.78 7.36 5.36
C TYR A 24 7.56 8.36 6.49
N MET A 25 8.62 8.70 7.25
CA MET A 25 8.54 9.67 8.33
C MET A 25 8.22 11.09 7.84
N GLU A 26 8.77 11.50 6.70
CA GLU A 26 8.45 12.80 6.09
C GLU A 26 6.99 12.88 5.63
N MET A 27 6.42 11.79 5.10
CA MET A 27 5.00 11.74 4.75
C MET A 27 4.10 11.80 5.98
N ILE A 28 4.47 11.13 7.09
CA ILE A 28 3.75 11.27 8.37
C ILE A 28 3.80 12.73 8.86
N HIS A 29 4.96 13.37 8.76
CA HIS A 29 5.11 14.78 9.12
C HIS A 29 4.33 15.70 8.17
N TYR A 30 4.34 15.44 6.89
CA TYR A 30 3.61 16.19 5.86
C TYR A 30 2.10 16.23 6.15
N TYR A 31 1.54 15.09 6.54
CA TYR A 31 0.12 14.93 6.91
C TYR A 31 -0.12 14.99 8.43
N GLN A 32 0.75 15.65 9.20
CA GLN A 32 0.56 15.76 10.65
C GLN A 32 -0.82 16.33 11.01
N GLY A 33 -1.52 15.63 11.92
CA GLY A 33 -2.89 15.99 12.31
C GLY A 33 -3.98 15.40 11.39
N ASP A 34 -3.60 14.69 10.34
CA ASP A 34 -4.52 14.00 9.42
C ASP A 34 -4.29 12.46 9.44
N PRO A 35 -4.78 11.79 10.47
CA PRO A 35 -4.59 10.35 10.59
C PRO A 35 -5.25 9.55 9.45
N LYS A 36 -6.27 10.09 8.80
CA LYS A 36 -6.93 9.41 7.69
C LYS A 36 -5.97 9.21 6.52
N HIS A 37 -5.35 10.28 6.02
CA HIS A 37 -4.40 10.18 4.92
C HIS A 37 -3.13 9.41 5.33
N ILE A 38 -2.67 9.56 6.58
CA ILE A 38 -1.54 8.75 7.09
C ILE A 38 -1.87 7.26 7.02
N GLN A 39 -3.01 6.83 7.53
CA GLN A 39 -3.42 5.42 7.49
C GLN A 39 -3.66 4.93 6.05
N HIS A 40 -4.10 5.79 5.16
CA HIS A 40 -4.29 5.46 3.75
C HIS A 40 -2.96 5.06 3.10
N PHE A 41 -1.98 5.97 3.04
CA PHE A 41 -0.71 5.67 2.36
C PHE A 41 0.08 4.54 3.06
N VAL A 42 -0.03 4.38 4.38
CA VAL A 42 0.54 3.24 5.12
C VAL A 42 0.02 1.91 4.56
N LYS A 43 -1.30 1.79 4.40
CA LYS A 43 -1.93 0.57 3.87
C LYS A 43 -1.60 0.35 2.39
N VAL A 44 -1.63 1.43 1.58
CA VAL A 44 -1.26 1.34 0.16
C VAL A 44 0.19 0.90 0.00
N HIS A 45 1.12 1.44 0.79
CA HIS A 45 2.52 1.04 0.78
C HIS A 45 2.69 -0.45 1.14
N ASP A 46 2.08 -0.91 2.24
CA ASP A 46 2.21 -2.29 2.68
C ASP A 46 1.64 -3.30 1.66
N LEU A 47 0.46 -2.98 1.09
CA LEU A 47 -0.14 -3.82 0.06
C LEU A 47 0.67 -3.79 -1.24
N SER A 48 1.18 -2.64 -1.66
CA SER A 48 2.07 -2.53 -2.82
C SER A 48 3.30 -3.39 -2.65
N ARG A 49 3.95 -3.33 -1.49
CA ARG A 49 5.13 -4.14 -1.17
C ARG A 49 4.81 -5.63 -1.18
N LEU A 50 3.70 -6.04 -0.55
CA LEU A 50 3.27 -7.44 -0.52
C LEU A 50 3.01 -7.98 -1.93
N ILE A 51 2.24 -7.24 -2.74
CA ILE A 51 1.91 -7.64 -4.10
C ILE A 51 3.18 -7.67 -4.95
N GLY A 52 4.01 -6.63 -4.90
CA GLY A 52 5.24 -6.53 -5.68
C GLY A 52 6.23 -7.65 -5.40
N GLN A 53 6.43 -8.00 -4.13
CA GLN A 53 7.26 -9.13 -3.73
C GLN A 53 6.70 -10.47 -4.25
N SER A 54 5.38 -10.65 -4.15
CA SER A 54 4.71 -11.88 -4.59
C SER A 54 4.68 -12.05 -6.10
N GLU A 55 4.62 -10.94 -6.84
CA GLU A 55 4.68 -10.92 -8.31
C GLU A 55 6.14 -10.90 -8.83
N GLY A 56 7.13 -10.91 -7.95
CA GLY A 56 8.54 -11.07 -8.30
C GLY A 56 9.20 -9.82 -8.90
N LEU A 57 8.80 -8.62 -8.46
CA LEU A 57 9.48 -7.39 -8.86
C LEU A 57 10.97 -7.44 -8.49
N ASP A 58 11.83 -6.94 -9.37
CA ASP A 58 13.22 -6.69 -9.05
C ASP A 58 13.39 -5.54 -8.03
N GLU A 59 14.54 -5.49 -7.36
CA GLU A 59 14.82 -4.53 -6.29
C GLU A 59 14.68 -3.06 -6.74
N ASP A 60 15.13 -2.73 -7.95
CA ASP A 60 15.06 -1.36 -8.47
C ASP A 60 13.60 -0.94 -8.72
N THR A 61 12.78 -1.83 -9.28
CA THR A 61 11.35 -1.60 -9.53
C THR A 61 10.56 -1.56 -8.21
N MET A 62 10.89 -2.46 -7.26
CA MET A 62 10.29 -2.46 -5.92
C MET A 62 10.57 -1.15 -5.19
N TYR A 63 11.81 -0.67 -5.25
CA TYR A 63 12.20 0.60 -4.61
C TYR A 63 11.42 1.82 -5.16
N VAL A 64 11.16 1.83 -6.47
CA VAL A 64 10.31 2.85 -7.10
C VAL A 64 8.87 2.71 -6.62
N LEU A 65 8.33 1.49 -6.60
CA LEU A 65 6.96 1.21 -6.18
C LEU A 65 6.71 1.63 -4.72
N GLU A 66 7.61 1.27 -3.81
CA GLU A 66 7.50 1.66 -2.40
C GLU A 66 7.53 3.19 -2.22
N ALA A 67 8.44 3.88 -2.91
CA ALA A 67 8.48 5.34 -2.88
C ALA A 67 7.20 5.95 -3.46
N ALA A 68 6.71 5.45 -4.59
CA ALA A 68 5.49 5.93 -5.22
C ALA A 68 4.25 5.71 -4.33
N ALA A 69 4.14 4.53 -3.72
CA ALA A 69 3.02 4.20 -2.84
C ALA A 69 2.93 5.13 -1.62
N LEU A 70 4.07 5.58 -1.09
CA LEU A 70 4.09 6.56 0.00
C LEU A 70 3.60 7.94 -0.43
N VAL A 71 3.94 8.38 -1.66
CA VAL A 71 3.67 9.77 -2.10
C VAL A 71 2.56 9.89 -3.14
N HIS A 72 1.86 8.81 -3.54
CA HIS A 72 0.89 8.86 -4.64
C HIS A 72 -0.16 9.95 -4.47
N ASP A 73 -0.64 10.15 -3.26
CA ASP A 73 -1.66 11.11 -2.88
C ASP A 73 -1.12 12.46 -2.36
N ILE A 74 0.19 12.73 -2.48
CA ILE A 74 0.80 13.97 -1.98
C ILE A 74 0.15 15.23 -2.55
N GLY A 75 -0.47 15.12 -3.72
CA GLY A 75 -1.19 16.20 -4.40
C GLY A 75 -2.48 16.63 -3.72
N ILE A 76 -3.07 15.81 -2.83
CA ILE A 76 -4.32 16.13 -2.11
C ILE A 76 -4.17 17.43 -1.33
N LYS A 77 -3.13 17.53 -0.49
CA LYS A 77 -2.91 18.71 0.35
C LYS A 77 -2.67 19.97 -0.50
N VAL A 78 -1.85 19.85 -1.54
CA VAL A 78 -1.60 20.95 -2.48
C VAL A 78 -2.89 21.40 -3.17
N GLY A 79 -3.70 20.46 -3.64
CA GLY A 79 -4.98 20.74 -4.28
C GLY A 79 -5.98 21.44 -3.34
N MET A 80 -6.05 20.96 -2.09
CA MET A 80 -6.91 21.57 -1.08
C MET A 80 -6.45 23.00 -0.73
N GLU A 81 -5.15 23.23 -0.57
CA GLU A 81 -4.60 24.54 -0.26
C GLU A 81 -4.77 25.55 -1.41
N LYS A 82 -4.55 25.13 -2.67
CA LYS A 82 -4.62 26.00 -3.83
C LYS A 82 -6.04 26.24 -4.36
N TYR A 83 -6.88 25.20 -4.35
CA TYR A 83 -8.15 25.19 -5.10
C TYR A 83 -9.35 24.79 -4.23
N GLY A 84 -9.16 24.38 -2.97
CA GLY A 84 -10.21 23.86 -2.10
C GLY A 84 -10.82 22.55 -2.57
N ARG A 85 -10.08 21.76 -3.37
CA ARG A 85 -10.51 20.46 -3.90
C ARG A 85 -9.33 19.51 -4.08
N SER A 86 -9.61 18.20 -4.07
CA SER A 86 -8.61 17.13 -4.21
C SER A 86 -9.11 15.99 -5.09
N ASP A 87 -9.85 16.29 -6.17
CA ASP A 87 -10.23 15.27 -7.15
C ASP A 87 -9.02 14.70 -7.88
N GLY A 88 -9.15 13.48 -8.45
CA GLY A 88 -8.04 12.75 -9.07
C GLY A 88 -7.27 13.56 -10.12
N LYS A 89 -7.94 14.42 -10.91
CA LYS A 89 -7.26 15.28 -11.89
C LYS A 89 -6.38 16.33 -11.20
N THR A 90 -6.86 16.89 -10.10
CA THR A 90 -6.08 17.84 -9.30
C THR A 90 -4.88 17.17 -8.66
N GLN A 91 -5.04 15.95 -8.17
CA GLN A 91 -3.94 15.15 -7.59
C GLN A 91 -2.88 14.83 -8.64
N GLU A 92 -3.28 14.33 -9.83
CA GLU A 92 -2.37 14.03 -10.94
C GLU A 92 -1.64 15.28 -11.45
N ALA A 93 -2.27 16.47 -11.40
CA ALA A 93 -1.65 17.71 -11.83
C ALA A 93 -0.66 18.28 -10.82
N GLU A 94 -0.96 18.23 -9.52
CA GLU A 94 -0.16 18.86 -8.47
C GLU A 94 0.82 17.90 -7.78
N GLY A 95 0.49 16.61 -7.73
CA GLY A 95 1.28 15.59 -7.04
C GLY A 95 2.70 15.43 -7.54
N PRO A 96 2.96 15.35 -8.86
CA PRO A 96 4.31 15.12 -9.39
C PRO A 96 5.34 16.14 -8.90
N ALA A 97 5.01 17.43 -8.91
CA ALA A 97 5.92 18.49 -8.46
C ALA A 97 6.23 18.39 -6.95
N ALA A 98 5.20 18.11 -6.14
CA ALA A 98 5.38 17.93 -4.70
C ALA A 98 6.20 16.67 -4.37
N ALA A 99 5.95 15.57 -5.08
CA ALA A 99 6.73 14.33 -4.95
C ALA A 99 8.21 14.56 -5.32
N ARG A 100 8.48 15.25 -6.44
CA ARG A 100 9.84 15.62 -6.84
C ARG A 100 10.57 16.41 -5.77
N GLU A 101 9.94 17.43 -5.22
CA GLU A 101 10.54 18.28 -4.18
C GLU A 101 10.95 17.43 -2.97
N MET A 102 10.04 16.62 -2.44
CA MET A 102 10.28 15.76 -1.29
C MET A 102 11.38 14.72 -1.56
N LEU A 103 11.29 13.99 -2.67
CA LEU A 103 12.26 12.96 -3.02
C LEU A 103 13.66 13.54 -3.28
N THR A 104 13.73 14.73 -3.89
CA THR A 104 15.01 15.43 -4.11
C THR A 104 15.63 15.84 -2.77
N ALA A 105 14.85 16.39 -1.84
CA ALA A 105 15.33 16.76 -0.52
C ALA A 105 15.87 15.56 0.27
N LEU A 106 15.30 14.38 0.08
CA LEU A 106 15.72 13.12 0.69
C LEU A 106 16.88 12.42 -0.07
N GLY A 107 17.34 12.97 -1.18
CA GLY A 107 18.49 12.47 -1.94
C GLY A 107 18.20 11.23 -2.79
N PHE A 108 16.95 11.04 -3.25
CA PHE A 108 16.63 10.00 -4.21
C PHE A 108 17.33 10.24 -5.56
N GLN A 109 17.63 9.17 -6.27
CA GLN A 109 18.25 9.27 -7.59
C GLN A 109 17.24 9.79 -8.63
N GLU A 110 17.70 10.61 -9.57
CA GLU A 110 16.84 11.23 -10.59
C GLU A 110 16.01 10.21 -11.40
N ARG A 111 16.56 9.02 -11.68
CA ARG A 111 15.81 7.95 -12.37
C ARG A 111 14.57 7.48 -11.57
N VAL A 112 14.72 7.40 -10.23
CA VAL A 112 13.62 7.02 -9.32
C VAL A 112 12.59 8.14 -9.26
N ILE A 113 13.06 9.38 -9.06
CA ILE A 113 12.20 10.57 -9.00
C ILE A 113 11.32 10.66 -10.25
N ARG A 114 11.89 10.54 -11.45
CA ARG A 114 11.11 10.60 -12.70
C ARG A 114 10.04 9.52 -12.81
N ARG A 115 10.36 8.29 -12.40
CA ARG A 115 9.37 7.21 -12.44
C ARG A 115 8.27 7.42 -11.39
N VAL A 116 8.61 7.86 -10.19
CA VAL A 116 7.63 8.20 -9.15
C VAL A 116 6.74 9.36 -9.59
N GLU A 117 7.29 10.43 -10.15
CA GLU A 117 6.49 11.53 -10.71
C GLU A 117 5.48 11.03 -11.76
N TYR A 118 5.93 10.14 -12.64
CA TYR A 118 5.04 9.55 -13.64
C TYR A 118 3.91 8.76 -12.99
N LEU A 119 4.22 7.91 -12.03
CA LEU A 119 3.23 7.12 -11.30
C LEU A 119 2.23 8.02 -10.56
N VAL A 120 2.72 9.01 -9.82
CA VAL A 120 1.89 10.00 -9.10
C VAL A 120 1.00 10.79 -10.07
N GLY A 121 1.53 11.16 -11.23
CA GLY A 121 0.77 11.91 -12.24
C GLY A 121 -0.24 11.10 -13.03
N HIS A 122 -0.35 9.79 -12.80
CA HIS A 122 -1.21 8.91 -13.59
C HIS A 122 -2.01 7.90 -12.76
N HIS A 123 -1.86 7.85 -11.41
CA HIS A 123 -2.44 6.79 -10.60
C HIS A 123 -3.97 6.74 -10.61
N HIS A 124 -4.65 7.79 -11.04
CA HIS A 124 -6.08 7.81 -11.35
C HIS A 124 -6.40 7.60 -12.85
N THR A 125 -5.39 7.36 -13.68
CA THR A 125 -5.54 7.06 -15.11
C THR A 125 -5.39 5.56 -15.32
N TYR A 126 -6.52 4.87 -15.55
CA TYR A 126 -6.58 3.39 -15.60
C TYR A 126 -6.50 2.85 -17.03
N LYS A 127 -5.90 3.61 -17.96
CA LYS A 127 -5.69 3.23 -19.35
C LYS A 127 -4.19 3.27 -19.64
N ASP A 128 -3.77 2.37 -20.50
CA ASP A 128 -2.37 2.32 -20.97
C ASP A 128 -1.35 2.23 -19.81
N ILE A 129 -1.71 1.44 -18.78
CA ILE A 129 -0.84 1.20 -17.63
C ILE A 129 0.43 0.51 -18.13
N ASP A 130 1.57 1.21 -18.00
CA ASP A 130 2.86 0.70 -18.39
C ASP A 130 3.67 0.24 -17.16
N GLY A 131 4.08 -1.02 -17.17
CA GLY A 131 4.89 -1.58 -16.10
C GLY A 131 4.08 -2.13 -14.92
N LEU A 132 4.71 -3.07 -14.24
CA LEU A 132 4.08 -3.80 -13.13
C LEU A 132 4.02 -2.94 -11.85
N ASP A 133 4.97 -2.01 -11.66
CA ASP A 133 4.95 -1.01 -10.59
C ASP A 133 3.69 -0.13 -10.64
N TYR A 134 3.32 0.36 -11.81
CA TYR A 134 2.10 1.15 -11.98
C TYR A 134 0.85 0.30 -11.73
N GLN A 135 0.78 -0.89 -12.31
CA GLN A 135 -0.34 -1.80 -12.12
C GLN A 135 -0.56 -2.12 -10.64
N ILE A 136 0.51 -2.43 -9.91
CA ILE A 136 0.44 -2.77 -8.48
C ILE A 136 0.04 -1.58 -7.63
N LEU A 137 0.58 -0.39 -7.91
CA LEU A 137 0.18 0.83 -7.21
C LEU A 137 -1.32 1.07 -7.31
N VAL A 138 -1.87 0.97 -8.52
CA VAL A 138 -3.32 1.14 -8.77
C VAL A 138 -4.12 0.08 -8.03
N GLU A 139 -3.73 -1.19 -8.09
CA GLU A 139 -4.44 -2.27 -7.39
C GLU A 139 -4.41 -2.11 -5.87
N ALA A 140 -3.27 -1.72 -5.30
CA ALA A 140 -3.13 -1.49 -3.87
C ALA A 140 -3.99 -0.31 -3.38
N ASP A 141 -4.03 0.79 -4.14
CA ASP A 141 -4.87 1.93 -3.85
C ASP A 141 -6.36 1.56 -3.91
N PHE A 142 -6.80 0.82 -4.92
CA PHE A 142 -8.17 0.31 -4.99
C PHE A 142 -8.55 -0.59 -3.81
N LEU A 143 -7.64 -1.49 -3.37
CA LEU A 143 -7.88 -2.36 -2.22
C LEU A 143 -8.16 -1.55 -0.95
N VAL A 144 -7.41 -0.48 -0.74
CA VAL A 144 -7.59 0.41 0.43
C VAL A 144 -8.88 1.21 0.29
N ASN A 145 -9.13 1.80 -0.88
CA ASN A 145 -10.31 2.61 -1.14
C ASN A 145 -11.61 1.80 -1.04
N TYR A 146 -11.65 0.53 -1.47
CA TYR A 146 -12.83 -0.31 -1.30
C TYR A 146 -13.30 -0.40 0.15
N PHE A 147 -12.35 -0.48 1.08
CA PHE A 147 -12.64 -0.52 2.50
C PHE A 147 -12.96 0.87 3.07
N GLU A 148 -12.16 1.89 2.74
CA GLU A 148 -12.29 3.23 3.30
C GLU A 148 -13.57 3.94 2.86
N ASP A 149 -13.99 3.73 1.61
CA ASP A 149 -15.20 4.31 1.04
C ASP A 149 -16.44 3.44 1.28
N GLY A 150 -16.27 2.26 1.85
CA GLY A 150 -17.39 1.34 2.16
C GLY A 150 -18.14 0.85 0.93
N LEU A 151 -17.42 0.59 -0.18
CA LEU A 151 -18.03 0.14 -1.42
C LEU A 151 -18.73 -1.21 -1.25
N ASP A 152 -19.90 -1.36 -1.90
CA ASP A 152 -20.60 -2.62 -1.93
C ASP A 152 -19.93 -3.66 -2.84
N LYS A 153 -20.25 -4.92 -2.60
CA LYS A 153 -19.63 -6.05 -3.30
C LYS A 153 -19.85 -6.05 -4.82
N GLU A 154 -20.94 -5.49 -5.30
CA GLU A 154 -21.22 -5.44 -6.74
C GLU A 154 -20.32 -4.44 -7.46
N HIS A 155 -20.12 -3.26 -6.86
CA HIS A 155 -19.19 -2.25 -7.37
C HIS A 155 -17.76 -2.75 -7.34
N ILE A 156 -17.33 -3.39 -6.22
CA ILE A 156 -16.00 -4.00 -6.12
C ILE A 156 -15.80 -5.02 -7.24
N LYS A 157 -16.72 -5.95 -7.44
CA LYS A 157 -16.62 -6.99 -8.48
C LYS A 157 -16.43 -6.39 -9.87
N LYS A 158 -17.24 -5.40 -10.22
CA LYS A 158 -17.17 -4.74 -11.54
C LYS A 158 -15.85 -4.01 -11.77
N SER A 159 -15.30 -3.37 -10.73
CA SER A 159 -14.02 -2.68 -10.84
C SER A 159 -12.84 -3.66 -10.90
N VAL A 160 -12.88 -4.74 -10.12
CA VAL A 160 -11.83 -5.79 -10.15
C VAL A 160 -11.67 -6.38 -11.55
N GLU A 161 -12.77 -6.73 -12.22
CA GLU A 161 -12.75 -7.28 -13.58
C GLU A 161 -12.00 -6.37 -14.59
N LYS A 162 -12.06 -5.05 -14.38
CA LYS A 162 -11.44 -4.06 -15.26
C LYS A 162 -10.00 -3.72 -14.87
N ILE A 163 -9.77 -3.55 -13.58
CA ILE A 163 -8.56 -2.93 -13.03
C ILE A 163 -7.51 -3.99 -12.66
N PHE A 164 -7.90 -5.07 -11.98
CA PHE A 164 -6.94 -6.01 -11.43
C PHE A 164 -6.36 -6.95 -12.48
N LYS A 165 -5.03 -6.99 -12.57
CA LYS A 165 -4.29 -7.85 -13.51
C LYS A 165 -3.38 -8.84 -12.78
N THR A 166 -2.84 -8.44 -11.58
CA THR A 166 -1.96 -9.32 -10.81
C THR A 166 -2.73 -10.46 -10.17
N GLU A 167 -2.12 -11.63 -10.08
CA GLU A 167 -2.76 -12.78 -9.43
C GLU A 167 -2.84 -12.58 -7.91
N THR A 168 -1.81 -11.96 -7.34
CA THR A 168 -1.78 -11.64 -5.91
C THR A 168 -2.86 -10.61 -5.55
N GLY A 169 -3.01 -9.53 -6.31
CA GLY A 169 -4.05 -8.53 -6.08
C GLY A 169 -5.46 -9.12 -6.15
N LYS A 170 -5.74 -9.94 -7.17
CA LYS A 170 -7.02 -10.67 -7.29
C LYS A 170 -7.29 -11.58 -6.09
N LYS A 171 -6.25 -12.31 -5.63
CA LYS A 171 -6.36 -13.17 -4.45
C LYS A 171 -6.68 -12.37 -3.19
N ILE A 172 -6.00 -11.24 -2.97
CA ILE A 172 -6.25 -10.37 -1.82
C ILE A 172 -7.70 -9.84 -1.85
N VAL A 173 -8.18 -9.36 -3.01
CA VAL A 173 -9.60 -8.96 -3.16
C VAL A 173 -10.54 -10.07 -2.76
N LYS A 174 -10.31 -11.30 -3.26
CA LYS A 174 -11.16 -12.45 -2.94
C LYS A 174 -11.18 -12.70 -1.44
N ASP A 175 -10.01 -12.75 -0.81
CA ASP A 175 -9.89 -13.05 0.61
C ASP A 175 -10.49 -11.93 1.50
N MET A 176 -10.32 -10.66 1.12
CA MET A 176 -10.83 -9.53 1.89
C MET A 176 -12.36 -9.32 1.75
N PHE A 177 -12.89 -9.39 0.52
CA PHE A 177 -14.26 -8.94 0.23
C PHE A 177 -15.20 -10.05 -0.18
N PHE A 178 -14.68 -11.19 -0.65
CA PHE A 178 -15.46 -12.33 -1.14
C PHE A 178 -14.97 -13.64 -0.51
N PRO A 179 -14.79 -13.72 0.82
CA PRO A 179 -14.40 -14.98 1.42
C PRO A 179 -15.40 -16.04 0.99
N GLU A 180 -14.91 -17.16 0.46
CA GLU A 180 -15.76 -18.35 0.34
C GLU A 180 -16.29 -18.57 1.75
N THR A 181 -17.62 -18.65 1.90
CA THR A 181 -18.22 -18.97 3.18
C THR A 181 -17.53 -20.23 3.68
N PHE A 182 -16.60 -20.07 4.62
CA PHE A 182 -16.27 -21.16 5.48
C PHE A 182 -17.62 -21.60 6.01
N GLN A 183 -18.11 -22.72 5.58
CA GLN A 183 -19.03 -23.47 6.41
C GLN A 183 -18.22 -23.75 7.65
N LYS A 184 -18.33 -22.83 8.64
CA LYS A 184 -17.94 -23.13 10.00
C LYS A 184 -18.72 -24.39 10.30
N SER A 185 -18.05 -25.54 10.29
CA SER A 185 -18.62 -26.71 10.92
C SER A 185 -19.01 -26.22 12.31
N GLU A 186 -20.27 -26.46 12.73
CA GLU A 186 -20.74 -26.10 14.08
C GLU A 186 -19.76 -26.63 15.15
N THR A 187 -18.99 -27.68 14.82
CA THR A 187 -17.94 -28.28 15.63
C THR A 187 -16.81 -27.28 15.99
N TRP A 188 -16.36 -26.37 15.08
CA TRP A 188 -15.27 -25.47 15.43
C TRP A 188 -15.59 -24.52 16.60
N ALA A 189 -16.80 -23.99 16.64
CA ALA A 189 -17.18 -23.10 17.75
C ALA A 189 -17.38 -23.88 19.04
N GLN A 190 -17.85 -25.13 18.97
CA GLN A 190 -17.99 -26.05 20.11
C GLN A 190 -16.60 -26.48 20.59
N ASP A 191 -15.70 -26.86 19.70
CA ASP A 191 -14.32 -27.24 20.02
C ASP A 191 -13.57 -26.08 20.70
N ALA A 192 -13.67 -24.85 20.14
CA ALA A 192 -13.04 -23.66 20.73
C ALA A 192 -13.63 -23.26 22.09
N LEU A 193 -14.92 -23.47 22.30
CA LEU A 193 -15.57 -23.24 23.60
C LEU A 193 -15.13 -24.30 24.61
N GLN A 194 -15.02 -25.55 24.20
CA GLN A 194 -14.57 -26.63 25.06
C GLN A 194 -13.12 -26.42 25.48
N ASP A 195 -12.23 -26.08 24.53
CA ASP A 195 -10.82 -25.77 24.83
C ASP A 195 -10.69 -24.59 25.83
N LEU A 196 -11.57 -23.58 25.73
CA LEU A 196 -11.61 -22.46 26.65
C LEU A 196 -12.13 -22.85 28.03
N GLU A 197 -13.18 -23.68 28.09
CA GLU A 197 -13.72 -24.21 29.35
C GLU A 197 -12.69 -25.08 30.08
N ASP A 198 -12.03 -25.98 29.36
CA ASP A 198 -10.96 -26.83 29.88
C ASP A 198 -9.79 -25.99 30.41
N PHE A 199 -9.37 -24.94 29.68
CA PHE A 199 -8.33 -24.01 30.13
C PHE A 199 -8.71 -23.25 31.40
N ILE A 200 -9.97 -22.78 31.49
CA ILE A 200 -10.50 -22.07 32.68
C ILE A 200 -10.49 -23.03 33.90
N GLU A 201 -10.90 -24.27 33.70
CA GLU A 201 -10.94 -25.29 34.75
C GLU A 201 -9.53 -25.67 35.23
N GLU A 202 -8.57 -25.87 34.32
CA GLU A 202 -7.15 -26.15 34.63
C GLU A 202 -6.51 -24.99 35.42
N GLN A 203 -6.87 -23.74 35.11
CA GLN A 203 -6.33 -22.55 35.80
C GLN A 203 -7.07 -22.23 37.10
N GLY A 204 -8.13 -22.95 37.48
CA GLY A 204 -8.91 -22.72 38.69
C GLY A 204 -9.60 -21.35 38.71
N ILE A 205 -9.92 -20.79 37.54
CA ILE A 205 -10.56 -19.49 37.40
C ILE A 205 -12.08 -19.66 37.53
N TYR A 206 -12.62 -19.32 38.69
CA TYR A 206 -14.07 -19.31 38.90
C TYR A 206 -14.64 -17.95 38.45
N ILE A 207 -15.40 -17.95 37.36
CA ILE A 207 -16.20 -16.76 36.96
C ILE A 207 -17.42 -16.72 37.93
N ARG A 208 -17.41 -15.75 38.85
CA ARG A 208 -18.60 -15.50 39.68
C ARG A 208 -19.70 -14.95 38.81
N GLN A 209 -20.85 -15.64 38.81
CA GLN A 209 -22.09 -15.16 38.24
C GLN A 209 -22.61 -13.91 38.95
#